data_69869b166fe1d7c85d0ded49d2a0403b
#
_entry.id   69869b166fe1d7c85d0ded49d2a0403b
#
_cell.length_a   1.000
_cell.length_b   1.000
_cell.length_c   1.000
_cell.angle_alpha   90.00
_cell.angle_beta   90.00
_cell.angle_gamma   90.00
#
_symmetry.space_group_name_H-M   'P 1'
#
loop_
_entity.id
_entity.type
_entity.pdbx_description
1 polymer ?
#
loop_
_entity_poly.entity_id
_entity_poly.type
_entity_poly.pdbx_seq_one_letter_code
_entity_poly.pdbx_strand_id
1 'polypeptide(L)' 'MKISKTIKTRHDLLVKFLKEVLGVNKETSLEDACRIEHVISTETNDKLKKFIEAYTKGQ' A
#
# COMPACT_ATOMS: atom_id res chain seq x y z
N MET A 1 -1.70 18.14 -1.17
CA MET A 1 -1.25 17.77 -1.34
C MET A 1 -0.61 17.15 -1.81
N LYS A 2 -0.24 16.77 -2.04
CA LYS A 2 0.24 16.25 -2.54
C LYS A 2 0.76 15.42 -2.67
N ILE A 3 0.88 14.90 -2.74
CA ILE A 3 1.30 14.14 -2.96
C ILE A 3 1.86 13.37 -3.19
N SER A 4 2.09 12.97 -3.18
CA SER A 4 2.56 12.26 -3.50
C SER A 4 2.74 11.53 -3.84
N LYS A 5 2.65 11.41 -3.82
CA LYS A 5 2.78 10.72 -4.42
C LYS A 5 3.44 9.65 -4.92
N THR A 6 4.25 9.59 -4.81
CA THR A 6 4.92 8.58 -5.62
C THR A 6 5.14 7.32 -4.83
N ILE A 7 4.62 6.20 -5.35
CA ILE A 7 4.80 4.92 -4.70
C ILE A 7 5.93 4.22 -5.41
N LYS A 8 7.07 4.12 -4.76
CA LYS A 8 8.27 3.62 -5.41
C LYS A 8 8.51 2.14 -5.18
N THR A 9 8.05 1.62 -4.06
CA THR A 9 8.33 0.23 -3.71
C THR A 9 7.07 -0.48 -3.28
N ARG A 10 7.14 -1.82 -3.26
CA ARG A 10 6.03 -2.61 -2.75
C ARG A 10 5.76 -2.29 -1.30
N HIS A 11 6.82 -2.04 -0.56
CA HIS A 11 6.69 -1.71 0.86
C HIS A 11 5.85 -0.45 1.04
N ASP A 12 6.17 0.60 0.28
CA ASP A 12 5.43 1.84 0.36
C ASP A 12 3.96 1.65 0.01
N LEU A 13 3.72 0.85 -1.02
CA LEU A 13 2.36 0.56 -1.46
C LEU A 13 1.56 -0.12 -0.36
N LEU A 14 2.16 -1.11 0.27
CA LEU A 14 1.49 -1.86 1.32
C LEU A 14 1.24 -1.02 2.55
N VAL A 15 2.22 -0.19 2.93
CA VAL A 15 2.05 0.70 4.06
C VAL A 15 0.87 1.64 3.80
N LYS A 16 0.84 2.20 2.61
CA LYS A 16 -0.23 3.12 2.25
C LYS A 16 -1.59 2.42 2.31
N PHE A 17 -1.66 1.21 1.78
CA PHE A 17 -2.90 0.46 1.79
C PHE A 17 -3.38 0.23 3.22
N LEU A 18 -2.49 -0.25 4.07
CA LEU A 18 -2.87 -0.56 5.44
C LEU A 18 -3.30 0.67 6.21
N LYS A 19 -2.60 1.76 6.03
CA LYS A 19 -2.93 3.00 6.74
C LYS A 19 -4.18 3.69 6.19
N GLU A 20 -4.23 3.84 4.87
CA GLU A 20 -5.27 4.65 4.24
C GLU A 20 -6.58 3.89 4.07
N VAL A 21 -6.49 2.65 3.67
CA VAL A 21 -7.69 1.87 3.37
C VAL A 21 -8.22 1.16 4.61
N LEU A 22 -7.35 0.51 5.36
CA LEU A 22 -7.77 -0.28 6.51
C LEU A 22 -7.72 0.49 7.83
N GLY A 23 -7.02 1.61 7.86
CA GLY A 23 -6.93 2.40 9.08
C GLY A 23 -6.00 1.79 10.12
N VAL A 24 -5.06 0.99 9.69
CA VAL A 24 -4.08 0.38 10.60
C VAL A 24 -3.09 1.45 11.02
N ASN A 25 -2.62 1.41 12.28
CA ASN A 25 -1.72 2.45 12.71
C ASN A 25 -0.35 2.30 12.03
N LYS A 26 0.43 3.36 12.09
CA LYS A 26 1.66 3.46 11.32
C LYS A 26 2.64 2.34 11.63
N GLU A 27 2.88 2.10 12.90
CA GLU A 27 3.87 1.09 13.28
C GLU A 27 3.47 -0.29 12.82
N THR A 28 2.22 -0.65 13.03
CA THR A 28 1.71 -1.93 12.59
C THR A 28 1.76 -2.03 11.08
N SER A 29 1.42 -0.93 10.41
CA SER A 29 1.46 -0.92 8.94
C SER A 29 2.85 -1.19 8.41
N LEU A 30 3.85 -0.59 9.04
CA LEU A 30 5.23 -0.78 8.61
C LEU A 30 5.68 -2.24 8.79
N GLU A 31 5.34 -2.81 9.93
CA GLU A 31 5.70 -4.20 10.21
C GLU A 31 5.01 -5.16 9.26
N ASP A 32 3.71 -4.99 9.15
CA ASP A 32 2.92 -5.90 8.32
C ASP A 32 3.30 -5.77 6.85
N ALA A 33 3.56 -4.56 6.39
CA ALA A 33 3.96 -4.36 5.01
C ALA A 33 5.26 -5.10 4.71
N CYS A 34 6.18 -5.07 5.65
CA CYS A 34 7.44 -5.78 5.47
C CYS A 34 7.21 -7.28 5.31
N ARG A 35 6.33 -7.83 6.14
CA ARG A 35 6.04 -9.26 6.07
C ARG A 35 5.29 -9.61 4.80
N ILE A 36 4.31 -8.79 4.45
CA ILE A 36 3.50 -9.06 3.28
C ILE A 36 4.34 -9.05 2.02
N GLU A 37 5.27 -8.11 1.90
CA GLU A 37 6.04 -8.02 0.67
C GLU A 37 6.93 -9.24 0.45
N HIS A 38 7.19 -10.00 1.50
CA HIS A 38 7.97 -11.22 1.37
C HIS A 38 7.14 -12.43 0.98
N VAL A 39 5.84 -12.37 1.20
CA VAL A 39 4.97 -13.52 0.93
C VAL A 39 3.97 -13.28 -0.19
N ILE A 40 3.74 -12.04 -0.55
CA ILE A 40 2.74 -11.70 -1.55
C ILE A 40 3.23 -12.03 -2.95
N SER A 41 2.35 -12.56 -3.77
CA SER A 41 2.71 -12.88 -5.14
C SER A 41 2.71 -11.61 -5.99
N THR A 42 3.37 -11.70 -7.15
CA THR A 42 3.41 -10.56 -8.08
C THR A 42 2.00 -10.21 -8.54
N GLU A 43 1.20 -11.22 -8.81
CA GLU A 43 -0.16 -10.98 -9.27
C GLU A 43 -0.96 -10.21 -8.23
N THR A 44 -0.90 -10.64 -6.98
CA THR A 44 -1.63 -9.97 -5.90
C THR A 44 -1.13 -8.55 -5.72
N ASN A 45 0.17 -8.38 -5.78
CA ASN A 45 0.76 -7.04 -5.64
C ASN A 45 0.28 -6.09 -6.74
N ASP A 46 0.22 -6.58 -7.98
CA ASP A 46 -0.22 -5.76 -9.09
C ASP A 46 -1.68 -5.36 -8.94
N LYS A 47 -2.51 -6.30 -8.52
CA LYS A 47 -3.93 -6.02 -8.32
C LYS A 47 -4.13 -5.03 -7.19
N LEU A 48 -3.36 -5.18 -6.14
CA LEU A 48 -3.41 -4.28 -4.99
C LEU A 48 -3.02 -2.87 -5.41
N LYS A 49 -1.99 -2.77 -6.22
CA LYS A 49 -1.54 -1.48 -6.71
C LYS A 49 -2.64 -0.78 -7.51
N LYS A 50 -3.31 -1.52 -8.36
CA LYS A 50 -4.40 -0.97 -9.15
C LYS A 50 -5.54 -0.51 -8.27
N PHE A 51 -5.84 -1.27 -7.25
CA PHE A 51 -6.90 -0.92 -6.32
C PHE A 51 -6.59 0.40 -5.61
N ILE A 52 -5.37 0.53 -5.14
CA ILE A 52 -4.96 1.73 -4.42
C ILE A 52 -4.97 2.95 -5.35
N GLU A 53 -4.52 2.78 -6.57
CA GLU A 53 -4.52 3.87 -7.53
C GLU A 53 -5.94 4.35 -7.80
N ALA A 54 -6.86 3.41 -7.97
CA ALA A 54 -8.25 3.77 -8.19
C ALA A 54 -8.85 4.42 -6.94
N TYR A 55 -8.50 3.91 -5.78
CA TYR A 55 -9.01 4.44 -4.52
C TYR A 55 -8.57 5.90 -4.33
N THR A 56 -7.28 6.16 -4.56
CA THR A 56 -6.77 7.51 -4.35
C THR A 56 -7.25 8.47 -5.42
N LYS A 57 -7.45 7.98 -6.64
CA LYS A 57 -7.96 8.83 -7.70
C LYS A 57 -9.39 9.27 -7.41
N GLY A 58 -10.14 8.42 -6.75
CA GLY A 58 -11.52 8.73 -6.41
C GLY A 58 -11.64 9.79 -5.35
N GLN A 59 -10.54 10.12 -4.72
CA GLN A 59 -10.52 11.17 -3.72
C GLN A 59 -10.33 12.51 -4.39
#